data_b06c911fe42f973b32991c0374a3fed5
#
_entry.id   b06c911fe42f973b32991c0374a3fed5
#
_cell.length_a   1.000
_cell.length_b   1.000
_cell.length_c   1.000
_cell.angle_alpha   90.00
_cell.angle_beta   90.00
_cell.angle_gamma   90.00
#
_symmetry.space_group_name_H-M   'P 1'
#
loop_
_entity.id
_entity.type
_entity.pdbx_description
1 polymer ?
#
loop_
_entity_poly.entity_id
_entity_poly.type
_entity_poly.pdbx_seq_one_letter_code
_entity_poly.pdbx_strand_id
1 'polypeptide(L)'
;MRLKLFAAAAALACLAAPTIAMSKPLTVCTESSPDGFDVVQFNSLVTTNASADVIFNTLVSYDEAAKKVVPSLADKWDVSSDGLTYTFHLRPNVQFQTTDYFKPSHSLDADDVVFTFERMLSDSNPWHKVAGASGFPHAQSMGLVKLIKAVSKVDDHTVKFELNEPNATFVPILTMGFASIYSSEYADKLLKANQQTDLNSKPIGTGPFMLKSYTKDSVIRYDVNPAYWGPKPKIDRLIYAITPDASVRAQKIKAGECQIALSPKPQDVLDAKKDKSLKVSEAPAFMTAFVALNTQKKPLDNPKVRQAINMAFDRTTYMKTVFDNTGTPAVNPYPPNTWSYDRNIAAYKYSSADAKKLLADAGFPNGFDTTIWVRPNGSVLNPNPKAGAELLQADLAKIGVKAQVKVIEWGELIKEAKQGQHDMLFMGWAGDNGDPDNYMSPLFSCNAVKSGINFARYCDSRLDKLIADGKSTADVAQRTKAYVDAQKIIHDQALWIPLVYPTAAALTRANVGGYSVSPFGRVNFGAVSVQ
;
A
#
# COMPACT_ATOMS: atom_id res chain seq x y z
N MET A 1 -6.01 -76.93 -57.15
CA MET A 1 -6.76 -76.45 -56.00
C MET A 1 -5.91 -75.36 -55.32
N ARG A 2 -6.20 -74.08 -55.57
CA ARG A 2 -5.39 -72.93 -55.08
C ARG A 2 -6.19 -72.24 -53.97
N LEU A 3 -5.63 -72.28 -52.73
CA LEU A 3 -6.19 -71.60 -51.56
C LEU A 3 -5.74 -70.12 -51.60
N LYS A 4 -6.68 -69.18 -51.56
CA LYS A 4 -6.41 -67.73 -51.40
C LYS A 4 -6.50 -67.37 -49.93
N LEU A 5 -5.39 -66.90 -49.38
CA LEU A 5 -5.36 -66.24 -48.08
C LEU A 5 -5.82 -64.79 -48.21
N PHE A 6 -6.80 -64.42 -47.48
CA PHE A 6 -7.20 -63.01 -47.24
C PHE A 6 -6.50 -62.49 -45.97
N ALA A 7 -5.62 -61.50 -46.12
CA ALA A 7 -5.02 -60.79 -45.00
C ALA A 7 -5.94 -59.64 -44.68
N ALA A 8 -6.56 -59.64 -43.46
CA ALA A 8 -7.30 -58.53 -42.90
C ALA A 8 -6.35 -57.58 -42.18
N ALA A 9 -6.15 -56.38 -42.69
CA ALA A 9 -5.43 -55.31 -42.00
C ALA A 9 -6.39 -54.61 -41.00
N ALA A 10 -6.18 -54.80 -39.71
CA ALA A 10 -6.85 -54.05 -38.66
C ALA A 10 -6.16 -52.70 -38.48
N ALA A 11 -6.82 -51.60 -38.88
CA ALA A 11 -6.37 -50.26 -38.61
C ALA A 11 -6.69 -49.88 -37.14
N LEU A 12 -5.67 -49.79 -36.30
CA LEU A 12 -5.78 -49.25 -34.94
C LEU A 12 -5.89 -47.74 -35.04
N ALA A 13 -7.13 -47.20 -34.91
CA ALA A 13 -7.36 -45.79 -34.72
C ALA A 13 -7.03 -45.41 -33.25
N CYS A 14 -5.83 -44.82 -33.03
CA CYS A 14 -5.53 -44.17 -31.76
C CYS A 14 -6.44 -42.98 -31.56
N LEU A 15 -7.49 -43.13 -30.77
CA LEU A 15 -8.26 -42.04 -30.20
C LEU A 15 -7.33 -41.28 -29.23
N ALA A 16 -6.77 -40.16 -29.66
CA ALA A 16 -6.14 -39.19 -28.80
C ALA A 16 -7.26 -38.57 -27.93
N ALA A 17 -7.46 -39.09 -26.73
CA ALA A 17 -8.28 -38.44 -25.74
C ALA A 17 -7.69 -37.06 -25.46
N PRO A 18 -8.49 -35.98 -25.47
CA PRO A 18 -7.98 -34.68 -25.07
C PRO A 18 -7.53 -34.79 -23.60
N THR A 19 -6.25 -34.62 -23.37
CA THR A 19 -5.73 -34.42 -22.00
C THR A 19 -6.40 -33.16 -21.47
N ILE A 20 -7.39 -33.33 -20.63
CA ILE A 20 -7.91 -32.25 -19.81
C ILE A 20 -6.73 -31.81 -18.96
N ALA A 21 -6.12 -30.69 -19.35
CA ALA A 21 -5.10 -30.05 -18.53
C ALA A 21 -5.76 -29.78 -17.18
N MET A 22 -5.42 -30.59 -16.16
CA MET A 22 -5.88 -30.34 -14.81
C MET A 22 -5.31 -28.98 -14.41
N SER A 23 -6.22 -28.00 -14.35
CA SER A 23 -5.97 -26.70 -13.80
C SER A 23 -5.35 -26.84 -12.41
N LYS A 24 -4.23 -26.15 -12.20
CA LYS A 24 -3.56 -26.15 -10.90
C LYS A 24 -4.00 -24.90 -10.15
N PRO A 25 -4.68 -25.04 -9.00
CA PRO A 25 -5.00 -23.90 -8.17
C PRO A 25 -3.71 -23.25 -7.65
N LEU A 26 -3.68 -21.93 -7.59
CA LEU A 26 -2.65 -21.19 -6.91
C LEU A 26 -3.09 -20.98 -5.46
N THR A 27 -2.37 -21.57 -4.49
CA THR A 27 -2.58 -21.33 -3.06
C THR A 27 -1.54 -20.33 -2.55
N VAL A 28 -2.02 -19.25 -1.96
CA VAL A 28 -1.22 -18.16 -1.37
C VAL A 28 -1.45 -18.17 0.14
N CYS A 29 -0.39 -18.35 0.92
CA CYS A 29 -0.44 -18.18 2.38
C CYS A 29 -0.32 -16.68 2.71
N THR A 30 -1.36 -16.12 3.34
CA THR A 30 -1.46 -14.70 3.73
C THR A 30 -1.56 -14.54 5.26
N GLU A 31 -1.30 -13.33 5.75
CA GLU A 31 -1.14 -13.06 7.18
C GLU A 31 -2.45 -12.91 7.96
N SER A 32 -3.54 -12.48 7.34
CA SER A 32 -4.81 -12.27 8.05
C SER A 32 -6.02 -12.28 7.13
N SER A 33 -7.20 -12.31 7.73
CA SER A 33 -8.47 -12.06 7.07
C SER A 33 -8.58 -10.60 6.60
N PRO A 34 -9.22 -10.33 5.44
CA PRO A 34 -9.62 -8.97 5.09
C PRO A 34 -10.70 -8.46 6.06
N ASP A 35 -10.77 -7.14 6.21
CA ASP A 35 -11.85 -6.48 6.95
C ASP A 35 -13.21 -6.66 6.26
N GLY A 36 -13.17 -6.85 4.92
CA GLY A 36 -14.30 -7.11 4.04
C GLY A 36 -13.91 -7.02 2.59
N PHE A 37 -14.90 -6.96 1.69
CA PHE A 37 -14.67 -6.87 0.25
C PHE A 37 -15.18 -5.56 -0.37
N ASP A 38 -15.85 -4.70 0.37
CA ASP A 38 -16.16 -3.32 -0.03
C ASP A 38 -14.97 -2.42 0.32
N VAL A 39 -13.94 -2.45 -0.54
CA VAL A 39 -12.61 -1.92 -0.26
C VAL A 39 -12.59 -0.42 0.09
N VAL A 40 -13.56 0.36 -0.36
CA VAL A 40 -13.62 1.80 -0.04
C VAL A 40 -13.85 2.08 1.44
N GLN A 41 -14.41 1.12 2.19
CA GLN A 41 -14.67 1.25 3.63
C GLN A 41 -13.42 1.04 4.49
N PHE A 42 -12.32 0.55 3.91
CA PHE A 42 -11.15 0.09 4.66
C PHE A 42 -9.86 0.70 4.12
N ASN A 43 -8.79 0.65 4.93
CA ASN A 43 -7.46 1.14 4.56
C ASN A 43 -6.36 0.09 4.82
N SER A 44 -6.73 -1.17 5.08
CA SER A 44 -5.74 -2.23 5.29
C SER A 44 -5.25 -2.82 3.96
N LEU A 45 -3.94 -3.05 3.88
CA LEU A 45 -3.31 -3.67 2.71
C LEU A 45 -3.86 -5.08 2.46
N VAL A 46 -4.18 -5.83 3.51
CA VAL A 46 -4.76 -7.18 3.39
C VAL A 46 -6.13 -7.14 2.71
N THR A 47 -6.97 -6.16 3.04
CA THR A 47 -8.26 -5.95 2.36
C THR A 47 -8.06 -5.54 0.91
N THR A 48 -7.12 -4.63 0.62
CA THR A 48 -6.76 -4.27 -0.76
C THR A 48 -6.32 -5.50 -1.56
N ASN A 49 -5.44 -6.33 -1.01
CA ASN A 49 -4.92 -7.54 -1.66
C ASN A 49 -5.99 -8.64 -1.85
N ALA A 50 -7.01 -8.68 -0.98
CA ALA A 50 -8.09 -9.65 -1.09
C ALA A 50 -9.24 -9.18 -1.98
N SER A 51 -9.36 -7.88 -2.24
CA SER A 51 -10.50 -7.30 -2.97
C SER A 51 -10.07 -6.47 -4.19
N ALA A 52 -9.46 -5.31 -4.01
CA ALA A 52 -9.17 -4.36 -5.09
C ALA A 52 -8.32 -4.99 -6.21
N ASP A 53 -7.24 -5.67 -5.86
CA ASP A 53 -6.29 -6.23 -6.82
C ASP A 53 -6.77 -7.55 -7.46
N VAL A 54 -7.84 -8.15 -6.94
CA VAL A 54 -8.36 -9.46 -7.33
C VAL A 54 -9.72 -9.35 -8.01
N ILE A 55 -10.65 -8.60 -7.41
CA ILE A 55 -12.06 -8.56 -7.81
C ILE A 55 -12.38 -7.36 -8.70
N PHE A 56 -11.69 -6.23 -8.49
CA PHE A 56 -12.02 -4.95 -9.10
C PHE A 56 -10.96 -4.46 -10.09
N ASN A 57 -11.23 -3.34 -10.72
CA ASN A 57 -10.27 -2.48 -11.41
C ASN A 57 -10.59 -1.00 -11.10
N THR A 58 -9.59 -0.15 -11.31
CA THR A 58 -9.65 1.30 -11.18
C THR A 58 -9.68 1.97 -12.56
N LEU A 59 -9.99 3.26 -12.64
CA LEU A 59 -9.94 4.01 -13.92
C LEU A 59 -8.56 4.00 -14.56
N VAL A 60 -7.54 4.14 -13.75
CA VAL A 60 -6.12 4.12 -14.12
C VAL A 60 -5.36 3.21 -13.19
N SER A 61 -4.23 2.66 -13.61
CA SER A 61 -3.37 1.83 -12.78
C SER A 61 -1.94 2.37 -12.72
N TYR A 62 -1.12 1.86 -11.82
CA TYR A 62 0.28 2.26 -11.73
C TYR A 62 1.18 1.16 -12.30
N ASP A 63 1.98 1.49 -13.32
CA ASP A 63 3.01 0.61 -13.83
C ASP A 63 4.27 0.76 -12.98
N GLU A 64 4.55 -0.24 -12.16
CA GLU A 64 5.67 -0.24 -11.22
C GLU A 64 7.03 -0.27 -11.92
N ALA A 65 7.13 -0.89 -13.10
CA ALA A 65 8.37 -0.96 -13.87
C ALA A 65 8.66 0.37 -14.57
N ALA A 66 7.65 0.98 -15.19
CA ALA A 66 7.74 2.27 -15.85
C ALA A 66 7.63 3.45 -14.87
N LYS A 67 7.25 3.21 -13.61
CA LYS A 67 7.03 4.22 -12.54
C LYS A 67 6.08 5.34 -12.96
N LYS A 68 4.98 4.98 -13.62
CA LYS A 68 4.00 5.94 -14.13
C LYS A 68 2.57 5.41 -14.07
N VAL A 69 1.61 6.34 -14.07
CA VAL A 69 0.20 6.01 -14.25
C VAL A 69 -0.04 5.59 -15.70
N VAL A 70 -0.82 4.54 -15.88
CA VAL A 70 -1.18 3.97 -17.18
C VAL A 70 -2.69 3.73 -17.25
N PRO A 71 -3.28 3.64 -18.48
CA PRO A 71 -4.67 3.30 -18.69
C PRO A 71 -5.08 1.97 -18.03
N SER A 72 -6.33 1.95 -17.48
CA SER A 72 -7.00 0.74 -16.98
C SER A 72 -8.44 0.69 -17.51
N LEU A 73 -9.47 0.92 -16.70
CA LEU A 73 -10.87 1.02 -17.20
C LEU A 73 -11.08 2.23 -18.09
N ALA A 74 -10.36 3.32 -17.87
CA ALA A 74 -10.22 4.39 -18.85
C ALA A 74 -9.06 4.09 -19.80
N ASP A 75 -9.27 4.22 -21.11
CA ASP A 75 -8.22 4.05 -22.11
C ASP A 75 -7.37 5.30 -22.30
N LYS A 76 -7.90 6.47 -21.94
CA LYS A 76 -7.21 7.77 -21.90
C LYS A 76 -7.95 8.74 -20.99
N TRP A 77 -7.29 9.85 -20.68
CA TRP A 77 -7.89 10.98 -20.00
C TRP A 77 -7.28 12.30 -20.50
N ASP A 78 -8.08 13.36 -20.42
CA ASP A 78 -7.69 14.73 -20.75
C ASP A 78 -7.74 15.60 -19.50
N VAL A 79 -6.85 16.58 -19.42
CA VAL A 79 -6.80 17.55 -18.33
C VAL A 79 -6.90 18.95 -18.92
N SER A 80 -7.81 19.77 -18.40
CA SER A 80 -7.94 21.17 -18.82
C SER A 80 -6.68 21.99 -18.49
N SER A 81 -6.45 23.06 -19.23
CA SER A 81 -5.24 23.90 -19.07
C SER A 81 -5.11 24.54 -17.68
N ASP A 82 -6.23 24.75 -16.98
CA ASP A 82 -6.27 25.25 -15.61
C ASP A 82 -6.10 24.16 -14.54
N GLY A 83 -6.03 22.87 -14.96
CA GLY A 83 -5.89 21.73 -14.07
C GLY A 83 -7.12 21.43 -13.21
N LEU A 84 -8.28 22.01 -13.52
CA LEU A 84 -9.51 21.87 -12.72
C LEU A 84 -10.47 20.81 -13.26
N THR A 85 -10.33 20.40 -14.53
CA THR A 85 -11.23 19.43 -15.15
C THR A 85 -10.46 18.24 -15.68
N TYR A 86 -10.87 17.05 -15.31
CA TYR A 86 -10.34 15.77 -15.78
C TYR A 86 -11.46 15.00 -16.47
N THR A 87 -11.25 14.66 -17.75
CA THR A 87 -12.20 13.89 -18.56
C THR A 87 -11.63 12.52 -18.85
N PHE A 88 -12.26 11.47 -18.34
CA PHE A 88 -11.86 10.08 -18.54
C PHE A 88 -12.74 9.43 -19.60
N HIS A 89 -12.12 8.74 -20.57
CA HIS A 89 -12.78 7.98 -21.62
C HIS A 89 -12.73 6.50 -21.28
N LEU A 90 -13.89 5.91 -21.05
CA LEU A 90 -14.03 4.53 -20.58
C LEU A 90 -13.89 3.53 -21.73
N ARG A 91 -13.26 2.40 -21.47
CA ARG A 91 -13.21 1.28 -22.41
C ARG A 91 -14.63 0.76 -22.69
N PRO A 92 -14.98 0.55 -23.96
CA PRO A 92 -16.26 -0.09 -24.30
C PRO A 92 -16.22 -1.58 -23.93
N ASN A 93 -17.41 -2.18 -23.71
CA ASN A 93 -17.62 -3.62 -23.55
C ASN A 93 -16.90 -4.27 -22.35
N VAL A 94 -16.54 -3.52 -21.32
CA VAL A 94 -16.03 -4.09 -20.06
C VAL A 94 -17.20 -4.68 -19.28
N GLN A 95 -17.19 -6.00 -19.06
CA GLN A 95 -18.27 -6.68 -18.36
C GLN A 95 -18.01 -6.75 -16.85
N PHE A 96 -19.06 -6.50 -16.06
CA PHE A 96 -19.06 -6.90 -14.65
C PHE A 96 -19.17 -8.42 -14.51
N GLN A 97 -18.73 -8.94 -13.39
CA GLN A 97 -18.78 -10.35 -13.05
C GLN A 97 -20.22 -10.87 -12.98
N THR A 98 -20.47 -12.04 -13.56
CA THR A 98 -21.72 -12.76 -13.43
C THR A 98 -21.61 -13.80 -12.32
N THR A 99 -22.52 -13.77 -11.36
CA THR A 99 -22.58 -14.68 -10.21
C THR A 99 -23.98 -15.26 -10.04
N ASP A 100 -24.14 -16.16 -9.08
CA ASP A 100 -25.47 -16.74 -8.75
C ASP A 100 -26.45 -15.67 -8.18
N TYR A 101 -25.90 -14.60 -7.58
CA TYR A 101 -26.68 -13.53 -6.95
C TYR A 101 -26.84 -12.27 -7.82
N PHE A 102 -26.05 -12.13 -8.89
CA PHE A 102 -26.14 -10.98 -9.81
C PHE A 102 -25.72 -11.34 -11.23
N LYS A 103 -26.52 -10.87 -12.21
CA LYS A 103 -26.21 -10.92 -13.64
C LYS A 103 -26.34 -9.50 -14.17
N PRO A 104 -25.25 -8.88 -14.64
CA PRO A 104 -25.29 -7.52 -15.19
C PRO A 104 -26.13 -7.47 -16.46
N SER A 105 -26.92 -6.40 -16.63
CA SER A 105 -27.73 -6.16 -17.83
C SER A 105 -26.98 -5.33 -18.87
N HIS A 106 -25.92 -4.63 -18.47
CA HIS A 106 -25.08 -3.80 -19.34
C HIS A 106 -23.59 -3.91 -18.97
N SER A 107 -22.72 -3.43 -19.87
CA SER A 107 -21.28 -3.24 -19.63
C SER A 107 -21.05 -2.05 -18.70
N LEU A 108 -19.85 -1.96 -18.12
CA LEU A 108 -19.39 -0.78 -17.36
C LEU A 108 -19.64 0.49 -18.18
N ASP A 109 -20.21 1.49 -17.53
CA ASP A 109 -20.47 2.81 -18.09
C ASP A 109 -20.15 3.94 -17.10
N ALA A 110 -20.46 5.18 -17.50
CA ALA A 110 -20.18 6.37 -16.70
C ALA A 110 -21.01 6.44 -15.41
N ASP A 111 -22.20 5.85 -15.36
CA ASP A 111 -23.04 5.84 -14.16
C ASP A 111 -22.39 5.03 -13.03
N ASP A 112 -21.63 3.97 -13.36
CA ASP A 112 -20.86 3.17 -12.39
C ASP A 112 -19.75 3.99 -11.73
N VAL A 113 -19.07 4.83 -12.52
CA VAL A 113 -18.03 5.73 -12.02
C VAL A 113 -18.64 6.82 -11.15
N VAL A 114 -19.72 7.46 -11.61
CA VAL A 114 -20.42 8.48 -10.82
C VAL A 114 -20.91 7.90 -9.50
N PHE A 115 -21.56 6.74 -9.51
CA PHE A 115 -21.98 6.05 -8.29
C PHE A 115 -20.81 5.81 -7.33
N THR A 116 -19.71 5.28 -7.85
CA THR A 116 -18.53 4.93 -7.03
C THR A 116 -17.99 6.12 -6.25
N PHE A 117 -17.90 7.30 -6.87
CA PHE A 117 -17.36 8.48 -6.21
C PHE A 117 -18.41 9.23 -5.40
N GLU A 118 -19.63 9.40 -5.91
CA GLU A 118 -20.71 10.10 -5.20
C GLU A 118 -21.05 9.45 -3.85
N ARG A 119 -20.98 8.11 -3.73
CA ARG A 119 -21.20 7.44 -2.44
C ARG A 119 -20.16 7.81 -1.37
N MET A 120 -18.96 8.22 -1.80
CA MET A 120 -17.89 8.64 -0.88
C MET A 120 -17.92 10.15 -0.58
N LEU A 121 -18.39 10.95 -1.54
CA LEU A 121 -18.28 12.42 -1.49
C LEU A 121 -19.50 13.09 -0.89
N SER A 122 -20.68 12.48 -1.01
CA SER A 122 -21.96 13.10 -0.63
C SER A 122 -22.58 12.44 0.59
N ASP A 123 -22.68 13.17 1.69
CA ASP A 123 -23.36 12.72 2.93
C ASP A 123 -24.84 12.40 2.70
N SER A 124 -25.47 13.00 1.68
CA SER A 124 -26.86 12.75 1.30
C SER A 124 -27.05 11.46 0.48
N ASN A 125 -25.97 10.89 -0.03
CA ASN A 125 -26.04 9.61 -0.76
C ASN A 125 -26.46 8.49 0.20
N PRO A 126 -27.50 7.68 -0.12
CA PRO A 126 -27.97 6.61 0.76
C PRO A 126 -26.89 5.55 1.05
N TRP A 127 -25.88 5.42 0.19
CA TRP A 127 -24.73 4.55 0.37
C TRP A 127 -23.65 5.13 1.29
N HIS A 128 -23.68 6.43 1.58
CA HIS A 128 -22.68 7.05 2.49
C HIS A 128 -22.76 6.44 3.90
N LYS A 129 -23.93 6.04 4.34
CA LYS A 129 -24.18 5.48 5.68
C LYS A 129 -23.47 4.15 5.95
N VAL A 130 -23.08 3.39 4.91
CA VAL A 130 -22.38 2.09 5.11
C VAL A 130 -21.00 2.27 5.76
N ALA A 131 -20.37 3.44 5.61
CA ALA A 131 -19.08 3.75 6.22
C ALA A 131 -19.18 4.17 7.71
N GLY A 132 -20.41 4.29 8.24
CA GLY A 132 -20.64 4.72 9.61
C GLY A 132 -20.21 6.17 9.89
N ALA A 133 -20.07 6.50 11.15
CA ALA A 133 -19.73 7.87 11.59
C ALA A 133 -18.30 8.32 11.17
N SER A 134 -17.41 7.40 10.87
CA SER A 134 -16.02 7.70 10.48
C SER A 134 -15.88 8.04 8.99
N GLY A 135 -16.92 7.84 8.17
CA GLY A 135 -16.88 8.02 6.73
C GLY A 135 -15.89 7.09 6.04
N PHE A 136 -15.56 7.38 4.78
CA PHE A 136 -14.65 6.59 3.96
C PHE A 136 -13.18 7.00 4.21
N PRO A 137 -12.33 6.11 4.76
CA PRO A 137 -11.01 6.48 5.30
C PRO A 137 -10.09 7.17 4.28
N HIS A 138 -9.99 6.62 3.06
CA HIS A 138 -9.12 7.19 2.03
C HIS A 138 -9.68 8.50 1.46
N ALA A 139 -11.00 8.59 1.23
CA ALA A 139 -11.62 9.82 0.74
C ALA A 139 -11.37 10.99 1.69
N GLN A 140 -11.39 10.72 3.00
CA GLN A 140 -11.10 11.72 4.03
C GLN A 140 -9.60 12.04 4.15
N SER A 141 -8.75 11.01 4.25
CA SER A 141 -7.30 11.20 4.44
C SER A 141 -6.61 11.86 3.25
N MET A 142 -7.10 11.59 2.03
CA MET A 142 -6.61 12.23 0.80
C MET A 142 -7.30 13.58 0.52
N GLY A 143 -8.27 13.98 1.35
CA GLY A 143 -8.99 15.24 1.20
C GLY A 143 -9.92 15.30 0.00
N LEU A 144 -10.35 14.16 -0.56
CA LEU A 144 -11.14 14.11 -1.80
C LEU A 144 -12.48 14.83 -1.67
N VAL A 145 -13.13 14.76 -0.51
CA VAL A 145 -14.39 15.45 -0.23
C VAL A 145 -14.29 16.98 -0.41
N LYS A 146 -13.10 17.55 -0.18
CA LYS A 146 -12.83 18.98 -0.40
C LYS A 146 -12.26 19.25 -1.79
N LEU A 147 -11.49 18.31 -2.33
CA LEU A 147 -10.81 18.46 -3.62
C LEU A 147 -11.79 18.33 -4.77
N ILE A 148 -12.64 17.30 -4.78
CA ILE A 148 -13.58 17.03 -5.87
C ILE A 148 -14.83 17.89 -5.68
N LYS A 149 -15.09 18.77 -6.65
CA LYS A 149 -16.28 19.60 -6.71
C LYS A 149 -17.49 18.84 -7.24
N ALA A 150 -17.27 18.04 -8.29
CA ALA A 150 -18.33 17.25 -8.93
C ALA A 150 -17.75 16.08 -9.72
N VAL A 151 -18.51 15.00 -9.81
CA VAL A 151 -18.31 13.90 -10.76
C VAL A 151 -19.57 13.80 -11.61
N SER A 152 -19.44 13.80 -12.93
CA SER A 152 -20.61 13.82 -13.82
C SER A 152 -20.41 12.98 -15.08
N LYS A 153 -21.47 12.31 -15.48
CA LYS A 153 -21.57 11.64 -16.78
C LYS A 153 -21.66 12.69 -17.89
N VAL A 154 -20.82 12.57 -18.92
CA VAL A 154 -20.91 13.34 -20.16
C VAL A 154 -21.70 12.55 -21.20
N ASP A 155 -21.34 11.27 -21.36
CA ASP A 155 -22.06 10.23 -22.11
C ASP A 155 -21.77 8.86 -21.48
N ASP A 156 -22.26 7.75 -22.04
CA ASP A 156 -22.11 6.43 -21.46
C ASP A 156 -20.64 5.97 -21.28
N HIS A 157 -19.72 6.54 -22.07
CA HIS A 157 -18.29 6.19 -22.00
C HIS A 157 -17.38 7.37 -21.64
N THR A 158 -17.95 8.49 -21.18
CA THR A 158 -17.18 9.68 -20.82
C THR A 158 -17.63 10.23 -19.48
N VAL A 159 -16.69 10.31 -18.53
CA VAL A 159 -16.91 10.83 -17.18
C VAL A 159 -16.02 12.04 -16.95
N LYS A 160 -16.57 13.06 -16.30
CA LYS A 160 -15.87 14.30 -15.96
C LYS A 160 -15.77 14.48 -14.46
N PHE A 161 -14.56 14.79 -13.97
CA PHE A 161 -14.29 15.25 -12.61
C PHE A 161 -13.97 16.75 -12.66
N GLU A 162 -14.64 17.52 -11.84
CA GLU A 162 -14.32 18.93 -11.60
C GLU A 162 -13.68 19.06 -10.21
N LEU A 163 -12.56 19.75 -10.11
CA LEU A 163 -11.84 19.99 -8.87
C LEU A 163 -12.05 21.43 -8.37
N ASN A 164 -11.96 21.64 -7.06
CA ASN A 164 -12.00 22.97 -6.46
C ASN A 164 -10.65 23.72 -6.56
N GLU A 165 -9.56 22.98 -6.74
CA GLU A 165 -8.20 23.50 -6.91
C GLU A 165 -7.39 22.59 -7.83
N PRO A 166 -6.39 23.11 -8.58
CA PRO A 166 -5.51 22.28 -9.40
C PRO A 166 -4.75 21.28 -8.51
N ASN A 167 -4.73 20.00 -8.92
CA ASN A 167 -4.07 18.95 -8.14
C ASN A 167 -3.47 17.88 -9.04
N ALA A 168 -2.15 17.92 -9.24
CA ALA A 168 -1.42 16.96 -10.05
C ALA A 168 -1.38 15.54 -9.45
N THR A 169 -1.71 15.39 -8.15
CA THR A 169 -1.76 14.07 -7.50
C THR A 169 -3.10 13.38 -7.69
N PHE A 170 -4.10 14.05 -8.27
CA PHE A 170 -5.44 13.51 -8.45
C PHE A 170 -5.43 12.19 -9.24
N VAL A 171 -4.79 12.15 -10.41
CA VAL A 171 -4.72 10.93 -11.22
C VAL A 171 -3.92 9.81 -10.53
N PRO A 172 -2.74 10.04 -9.93
CA PRO A 172 -2.09 9.08 -9.04
C PRO A 172 -2.97 8.51 -7.93
N ILE A 173 -3.80 9.33 -7.28
CA ILE A 173 -4.72 8.87 -6.23
C ILE A 173 -5.73 7.85 -6.78
N LEU A 174 -6.19 8.03 -8.02
CA LEU A 174 -7.14 7.11 -8.66
C LEU A 174 -6.55 5.73 -9.01
N THR A 175 -5.25 5.49 -8.82
CA THR A 175 -4.63 4.16 -8.94
C THR A 175 -4.77 3.32 -7.68
N MET A 176 -5.19 3.92 -6.56
CA MET A 176 -5.28 3.25 -5.27
C MET A 176 -6.53 2.36 -5.20
N GLY A 177 -6.42 1.28 -4.44
CA GLY A 177 -7.48 0.25 -4.35
C GLY A 177 -8.86 0.78 -3.96
N PHE A 178 -8.94 1.83 -3.15
CA PHE A 178 -10.23 2.43 -2.78
C PHE A 178 -10.97 3.10 -3.96
N ALA A 179 -10.25 3.45 -5.05
CA ALA A 179 -10.84 3.99 -6.28
C ALA A 179 -11.35 2.90 -7.25
N SER A 180 -11.52 1.66 -6.76
CA SER A 180 -12.14 0.55 -7.49
C SER A 180 -13.54 0.91 -7.95
N ILE A 181 -13.89 0.60 -9.21
CA ILE A 181 -15.20 0.94 -9.77
C ILE A 181 -16.22 -0.16 -9.47
N TYR A 182 -17.38 0.23 -8.99
CA TYR A 182 -18.50 -0.63 -8.58
C TYR A 182 -19.66 -0.53 -9.58
N SER A 183 -20.44 -1.61 -9.72
CA SER A 183 -21.65 -1.60 -10.52
C SER A 183 -22.77 -0.80 -9.84
N SER A 184 -23.22 0.25 -10.48
CA SER A 184 -24.36 1.06 -10.07
C SER A 184 -25.65 0.24 -10.10
N GLU A 185 -25.84 -0.62 -11.11
CA GLU A 185 -26.98 -1.53 -11.24
C GLU A 185 -27.06 -2.51 -10.06
N TYR A 186 -25.92 -3.10 -9.66
CA TYR A 186 -25.88 -3.98 -8.50
C TYR A 186 -26.16 -3.23 -7.19
N ALA A 187 -25.58 -2.05 -7.05
CA ALA A 187 -25.84 -1.19 -5.91
C ALA A 187 -27.32 -0.81 -5.80
N ASP A 188 -27.95 -0.42 -6.91
CA ASP A 188 -29.39 -0.11 -6.96
C ASP A 188 -30.25 -1.31 -6.55
N LYS A 189 -29.89 -2.52 -7.01
CA LYS A 189 -30.56 -3.76 -6.59
C LYS A 189 -30.48 -3.94 -5.07
N LEU A 190 -29.28 -3.80 -4.49
CA LEU A 190 -29.07 -3.95 -3.05
C LEU A 190 -29.78 -2.86 -2.25
N LEU A 191 -29.78 -1.62 -2.74
CA LEU A 191 -30.46 -0.50 -2.11
C LEU A 191 -31.98 -0.73 -2.05
N LYS A 192 -32.59 -1.14 -3.16
CA LYS A 192 -34.04 -1.49 -3.24
C LYS A 192 -34.40 -2.65 -2.32
N ALA A 193 -33.47 -3.58 -2.08
CA ALA A 193 -33.66 -4.70 -1.16
C ALA A 193 -33.32 -4.35 0.30
N ASN A 194 -32.82 -3.16 0.59
CA ASN A 194 -32.27 -2.75 1.89
C ASN A 194 -31.12 -3.66 2.37
N GLN A 195 -30.26 -4.09 1.44
CA GLN A 195 -29.14 -5.03 1.63
C GLN A 195 -27.77 -4.42 1.29
N GLN A 196 -27.57 -3.13 1.55
CA GLN A 196 -26.33 -2.43 1.19
C GLN A 196 -25.06 -3.09 1.79
N THR A 197 -25.19 -3.69 2.97
CA THR A 197 -24.08 -4.42 3.64
C THR A 197 -23.63 -5.66 2.88
N ASP A 198 -24.47 -6.22 1.98
CA ASP A 198 -24.12 -7.38 1.16
C ASP A 198 -22.98 -7.08 0.18
N LEU A 199 -22.77 -5.82 -0.20
CA LEU A 199 -21.63 -5.42 -1.02
C LEU A 199 -20.28 -5.81 -0.39
N ASN A 200 -20.23 -5.85 0.94
CA ASN A 200 -19.05 -6.24 1.70
C ASN A 200 -18.80 -7.77 1.79
N SER A 201 -19.77 -8.58 1.43
CA SER A 201 -19.69 -10.06 1.46
C SER A 201 -19.93 -10.72 0.11
N LYS A 202 -20.59 -10.01 -0.80
CA LYS A 202 -20.96 -10.44 -2.16
C LYS A 202 -20.52 -9.39 -3.18
N PRO A 203 -19.22 -9.15 -3.33
CA PRO A 203 -18.71 -8.11 -4.22
C PRO A 203 -18.93 -8.48 -5.69
N ILE A 204 -19.16 -7.45 -6.51
CA ILE A 204 -19.21 -7.53 -7.96
C ILE A 204 -18.24 -6.49 -8.53
N GLY A 205 -17.25 -6.92 -9.28
CA GLY A 205 -16.27 -6.06 -9.93
C GLY A 205 -16.03 -6.43 -11.39
N THR A 206 -15.01 -5.85 -11.98
CA THR A 206 -14.56 -6.09 -13.36
C THR A 206 -13.24 -6.84 -13.43
N GLY A 207 -12.68 -7.22 -12.29
CA GLY A 207 -11.34 -7.80 -12.14
C GLY A 207 -11.21 -9.25 -12.61
N PRO A 208 -9.96 -9.78 -12.56
CA PRO A 208 -9.63 -11.09 -13.12
C PRO A 208 -10.19 -12.29 -12.35
N PHE A 209 -10.60 -12.11 -11.10
CA PHE A 209 -11.11 -13.19 -10.26
C PHE A 209 -12.40 -12.78 -9.56
N MET A 210 -13.29 -13.76 -9.33
CA MET A 210 -14.59 -13.62 -8.67
C MET A 210 -14.56 -14.31 -7.31
N LEU A 211 -15.08 -13.67 -6.28
CA LEU A 211 -15.21 -14.30 -4.96
C LEU A 211 -16.16 -15.50 -5.04
N LYS A 212 -15.67 -16.69 -4.68
CA LYS A 212 -16.46 -17.92 -4.62
C LYS A 212 -16.93 -18.24 -3.21
N SER A 213 -16.01 -18.13 -2.23
CA SER A 213 -16.34 -18.37 -0.83
C SER A 213 -15.31 -17.74 0.10
N TYR A 214 -15.76 -17.35 1.29
CA TYR A 214 -14.90 -16.86 2.35
C TYR A 214 -15.28 -17.50 3.69
N THR A 215 -14.29 -18.05 4.36
CA THR A 215 -14.38 -18.50 5.75
C THR A 215 -13.36 -17.71 6.55
N LYS A 216 -13.85 -16.83 7.42
CA LYS A 216 -13.00 -15.95 8.23
C LYS A 216 -11.92 -16.75 8.97
N ASP A 217 -10.72 -16.19 9.03
CA ASP A 217 -9.52 -16.74 9.69
C ASP A 217 -9.07 -18.11 9.16
N SER A 218 -9.57 -18.53 8.00
CA SER A 218 -9.27 -19.82 7.38
C SER A 218 -8.90 -19.69 5.91
N VAL A 219 -9.87 -19.38 5.04
CA VAL A 219 -9.66 -19.47 3.59
C VAL A 219 -10.57 -18.55 2.80
N ILE A 220 -10.00 -17.97 1.71
CA ILE A 220 -10.77 -17.30 0.66
C ILE A 220 -10.55 -18.06 -0.64
N ARG A 221 -11.62 -18.32 -1.39
CA ARG A 221 -11.55 -18.97 -2.72
C ARG A 221 -12.10 -18.06 -3.77
N TYR A 222 -11.38 -17.97 -4.88
CA TYR A 222 -11.79 -17.21 -6.05
C TYR A 222 -11.75 -18.12 -7.27
N ASP A 223 -12.74 -17.98 -8.13
CA ASP A 223 -12.73 -18.56 -9.49
C ASP A 223 -12.28 -17.47 -10.48
N VAL A 224 -11.67 -17.86 -11.60
CA VAL A 224 -11.30 -16.93 -12.67
C VAL A 224 -12.57 -16.32 -13.28
N ASN A 225 -12.51 -15.01 -13.55
CA ASN A 225 -13.56 -14.32 -14.30
C ASN A 225 -13.44 -14.66 -15.80
N PRO A 226 -14.36 -15.43 -16.38
CA PRO A 226 -14.28 -15.81 -17.80
C PRO A 226 -14.49 -14.62 -18.75
N ALA A 227 -15.18 -13.57 -18.28
CA ALA A 227 -15.46 -12.34 -19.01
C ALA A 227 -14.43 -11.23 -18.77
N TYR A 228 -13.30 -11.55 -18.12
CA TYR A 228 -12.27 -10.53 -17.84
C TYR A 228 -11.75 -9.89 -19.13
N TRP A 229 -11.79 -8.58 -19.18
CA TRP A 229 -11.44 -7.76 -20.34
C TRP A 229 -9.92 -7.66 -20.58
N GLY A 230 -9.11 -7.89 -19.57
CA GLY A 230 -7.65 -7.88 -19.63
C GLY A 230 -7.04 -9.24 -20.01
N PRO A 231 -5.72 -9.40 -19.89
CA PRO A 231 -5.06 -10.68 -20.13
C PRO A 231 -5.60 -11.76 -19.19
N LYS A 232 -6.03 -12.89 -19.76
CA LYS A 232 -6.60 -14.01 -18.98
C LYS A 232 -5.55 -14.56 -18.00
N PRO A 233 -5.92 -14.76 -16.72
CA PRO A 233 -5.07 -15.45 -15.75
C PRO A 233 -4.66 -16.84 -16.26
N LYS A 234 -3.44 -17.27 -15.93
CA LYS A 234 -2.91 -18.59 -16.31
C LYS A 234 -3.21 -19.69 -15.27
N ILE A 235 -3.97 -19.34 -14.24
CA ILE A 235 -4.49 -20.22 -13.18
C ILE A 235 -6.01 -20.18 -13.24
N ASP A 236 -6.69 -21.26 -12.84
CA ASP A 236 -8.17 -21.32 -12.90
C ASP A 236 -8.80 -21.04 -11.54
N ARG A 237 -8.04 -21.13 -10.48
CA ARG A 237 -8.50 -20.85 -9.12
C ARG A 237 -7.39 -20.22 -8.29
N LEU A 238 -7.76 -19.17 -7.55
CA LEU A 238 -6.89 -18.56 -6.55
C LEU A 238 -7.44 -18.90 -5.15
N ILE A 239 -6.56 -19.33 -4.25
CA ILE A 239 -6.91 -19.68 -2.87
C ILE A 239 -6.00 -18.90 -1.93
N TYR A 240 -6.57 -18.12 -1.01
CA TYR A 240 -5.83 -17.55 0.11
C TYR A 240 -6.01 -18.43 1.34
N ALA A 241 -4.93 -19.06 1.78
CA ALA A 241 -4.86 -19.79 3.05
C ALA A 241 -4.41 -18.82 4.15
N ILE A 242 -5.35 -18.39 4.99
CA ILE A 242 -5.08 -17.43 6.05
C ILE A 242 -4.24 -18.11 7.11
N THR A 243 -3.03 -17.62 7.32
CA THR A 243 -2.02 -18.23 8.21
C THR A 243 -1.27 -17.10 8.93
N PRO A 244 -1.74 -16.66 10.11
CA PRO A 244 -1.24 -15.45 10.78
C PRO A 244 0.24 -15.49 11.16
N ASP A 245 0.75 -16.64 11.61
CA ASP A 245 2.16 -16.76 11.99
C ASP A 245 3.07 -16.91 10.77
N ALA A 246 4.06 -16.03 10.62
CA ALA A 246 4.97 -16.00 9.48
C ALA A 246 5.85 -17.26 9.40
N SER A 247 6.28 -17.82 10.55
CA SER A 247 7.08 -19.04 10.56
C SER A 247 6.25 -20.26 10.10
N VAL A 248 4.95 -20.29 10.43
CA VAL A 248 4.04 -21.32 9.90
C VAL A 248 3.84 -21.14 8.40
N ARG A 249 3.74 -19.89 7.87
CA ARG A 249 3.70 -19.64 6.43
C ARG A 249 4.97 -20.16 5.73
N ALA A 250 6.14 -19.92 6.33
CA ALA A 250 7.42 -20.42 5.82
C ALA A 250 7.51 -21.96 5.83
N GLN A 251 6.94 -22.62 6.84
CA GLN A 251 6.85 -24.09 6.88
C GLN A 251 5.89 -24.63 5.82
N LYS A 252 4.71 -24.04 5.67
CA LYS A 252 3.70 -24.45 4.68
C LYS A 252 4.21 -24.37 3.25
N ILE A 253 4.96 -23.32 2.90
CA ILE A 253 5.52 -23.21 1.55
C ILE A 253 6.61 -24.26 1.30
N LYS A 254 7.45 -24.59 2.30
CA LYS A 254 8.42 -25.69 2.22
C LYS A 254 7.73 -27.05 2.04
N ALA A 255 6.64 -27.29 2.76
CA ALA A 255 5.82 -28.49 2.64
C ALA A 255 5.01 -28.58 1.32
N GLY A 256 4.92 -27.50 0.54
CA GLY A 256 4.14 -27.44 -0.70
C GLY A 256 2.65 -27.20 -0.52
N GLU A 257 2.20 -26.88 0.70
CA GLU A 257 0.80 -26.53 0.98
C GLU A 257 0.41 -25.17 0.37
N CYS A 258 1.38 -24.25 0.22
CA CYS A 258 1.24 -22.99 -0.50
C CYS A 258 2.27 -22.92 -1.62
N GLN A 259 1.90 -22.23 -2.72
CA GLN A 259 2.81 -21.91 -3.82
C GLN A 259 3.48 -20.55 -3.63
N ILE A 260 2.82 -19.63 -2.89
CA ILE A 260 3.35 -18.31 -2.52
C ILE A 260 3.10 -18.10 -1.02
N ALA A 261 4.08 -17.55 -0.29
CA ALA A 261 3.91 -17.08 1.07
C ALA A 261 4.26 -15.60 1.15
N LEU A 262 3.29 -14.79 1.54
CA LEU A 262 3.41 -13.34 1.69
C LEU A 262 4.03 -12.97 3.03
N SER A 263 4.69 -11.82 3.11
CA SER A 263 5.19 -11.21 4.34
C SER A 263 6.04 -12.16 5.20
N PRO A 264 7.11 -12.79 4.65
CA PRO A 264 8.02 -13.63 5.41
C PRO A 264 8.81 -12.79 6.42
N LYS A 265 9.32 -13.42 7.48
CA LYS A 265 10.31 -12.79 8.36
C LYS A 265 11.66 -12.63 7.64
N PRO A 266 12.51 -11.66 8.02
CA PRO A 266 13.84 -11.50 7.45
C PRO A 266 14.67 -12.81 7.45
N GLN A 267 14.65 -13.56 8.56
CA GLN A 267 15.36 -14.83 8.65
C GLN A 267 14.81 -15.89 7.69
N ASP A 268 13.49 -15.96 7.50
CA ASP A 268 12.87 -16.90 6.54
C ASP A 268 13.30 -16.61 5.09
N VAL A 269 13.51 -15.31 4.74
CA VAL A 269 14.05 -14.88 3.44
C VAL A 269 15.49 -15.37 3.28
N LEU A 270 16.34 -15.19 4.30
CA LEU A 270 17.74 -15.64 4.27
C LEU A 270 17.84 -17.17 4.12
N ASP A 271 16.96 -17.91 4.79
CA ASP A 271 16.93 -19.37 4.72
C ASP A 271 16.39 -19.86 3.37
N ALA A 272 15.36 -19.20 2.84
CA ALA A 272 14.80 -19.53 1.51
C ALA A 272 15.81 -19.32 0.37
N LYS A 273 16.72 -18.34 0.47
CA LYS A 273 17.81 -18.13 -0.49
C LYS A 273 18.78 -19.32 -0.60
N LYS A 274 18.81 -20.20 0.40
CA LYS A 274 19.64 -21.43 0.43
C LYS A 274 18.88 -22.67 -0.04
N ASP A 275 17.55 -22.59 -0.14
CA ASP A 275 16.67 -23.71 -0.51
C ASP A 275 16.34 -23.69 -2.00
N LYS A 276 16.86 -24.66 -2.77
CA LYS A 276 16.64 -24.77 -4.21
C LYS A 276 15.17 -25.03 -4.61
N SER A 277 14.32 -25.47 -3.68
CA SER A 277 12.89 -25.69 -3.93
C SER A 277 12.09 -24.38 -3.88
N LEU A 278 12.71 -23.30 -3.40
CA LEU A 278 12.11 -21.98 -3.24
C LEU A 278 12.81 -20.93 -4.10
N LYS A 279 12.10 -19.85 -4.36
CA LYS A 279 12.60 -18.58 -4.89
C LYS A 279 12.17 -17.46 -3.95
N VAL A 280 12.98 -16.44 -3.83
CA VAL A 280 12.65 -15.22 -3.11
C VAL A 280 12.37 -14.14 -4.14
N SER A 281 11.19 -13.54 -4.08
CA SER A 281 10.86 -12.31 -4.80
C SER A 281 11.07 -11.14 -3.86
N GLU A 282 11.92 -10.19 -4.24
CA GLU A 282 12.25 -8.99 -3.43
C GLU A 282 12.12 -7.74 -4.29
N ALA A 283 11.64 -6.66 -3.68
CA ALA A 283 11.65 -5.32 -4.27
C ALA A 283 11.93 -4.27 -3.18
N PRO A 284 12.63 -3.16 -3.49
CA PRO A 284 12.70 -2.01 -2.59
C PRO A 284 11.28 -1.51 -2.32
N ALA A 285 10.82 -1.62 -1.07
CA ALA A 285 9.47 -1.21 -0.72
C ALA A 285 9.30 0.32 -0.83
N PHE A 286 8.11 0.76 -1.21
CA PHE A 286 7.73 2.17 -1.18
C PHE A 286 7.30 2.55 0.25
N MET A 287 8.21 2.29 1.20
CA MET A 287 7.98 2.41 2.64
C MET A 287 9.17 3.06 3.33
N THR A 288 8.90 3.77 4.43
CA THR A 288 9.93 4.35 5.28
C THR A 288 9.58 4.14 6.74
N ALA A 289 10.52 3.59 7.51
CA ALA A 289 10.47 3.55 8.97
C ALA A 289 11.26 4.72 9.56
N PHE A 290 10.76 5.32 10.62
CA PHE A 290 11.36 6.47 11.26
C PHE A 290 10.97 6.58 12.75
N VAL A 291 11.71 7.41 13.50
CA VAL A 291 11.23 7.94 14.77
C VAL A 291 10.86 9.41 14.58
N ALA A 292 9.60 9.75 14.79
CA ALA A 292 9.14 11.14 14.76
C ALA A 292 9.58 11.85 16.07
N LEU A 293 10.10 13.08 15.94
CA LEU A 293 10.50 13.94 17.04
C LEU A 293 9.48 15.08 17.18
N ASN A 294 8.70 15.09 18.26
CA ASN A 294 7.61 16.05 18.42
C ASN A 294 8.12 17.45 18.72
N THR A 295 8.09 18.32 17.72
CA THR A 295 8.62 19.69 17.81
C THR A 295 7.81 20.64 18.72
N GLN A 296 6.65 20.21 19.23
CA GLN A 296 5.85 20.97 20.20
C GLN A 296 6.20 20.62 21.65
N LYS A 297 7.09 19.65 21.89
CA LYS A 297 7.57 19.23 23.22
C LYS A 297 8.96 19.78 23.48
N LYS A 298 9.17 20.41 24.66
CA LYS A 298 10.52 20.79 25.12
C LYS A 298 11.28 19.56 25.62
N PRO A 299 12.58 19.46 25.32
CA PRO A 299 13.40 20.40 24.52
C PRO A 299 13.46 20.04 23.03
N LEU A 300 12.61 19.16 22.54
CA LEU A 300 12.55 18.73 21.12
C LEU A 300 12.07 19.87 20.18
N ASP A 301 11.62 21.01 20.69
CA ASP A 301 11.35 22.24 19.93
C ASP A 301 12.65 22.87 19.36
N ASN A 302 13.81 22.59 19.96
CA ASN A 302 15.12 23.06 19.48
C ASN A 302 15.70 22.13 18.41
N PRO A 303 15.96 22.60 17.17
CA PRO A 303 16.51 21.77 16.10
C PRO A 303 17.89 21.19 16.43
N LYS A 304 18.76 21.90 17.19
CA LYS A 304 20.06 21.36 17.60
C LYS A 304 19.92 20.13 18.50
N VAL A 305 18.92 20.10 19.37
CA VAL A 305 18.61 18.93 20.21
C VAL A 305 18.22 17.75 19.32
N ARG A 306 17.34 17.94 18.33
CA ARG A 306 16.93 16.90 17.41
C ARG A 306 18.09 16.40 16.52
N GLN A 307 18.97 17.29 16.09
CA GLN A 307 20.21 16.95 15.36
C GLN A 307 21.15 16.12 16.25
N ALA A 308 21.34 16.51 17.51
CA ALA A 308 22.14 15.74 18.47
C ALA A 308 21.59 14.32 18.67
N ILE A 309 20.27 14.17 18.80
CA ILE A 309 19.60 12.87 18.88
C ILE A 309 19.90 12.03 17.63
N ASN A 310 19.80 12.62 16.42
CA ASN A 310 20.13 11.95 15.17
C ASN A 310 21.59 11.47 15.10
N MET A 311 22.52 12.29 15.59
CA MET A 311 23.95 11.94 15.63
C MET A 311 24.28 10.91 16.70
N ALA A 312 23.49 10.82 17.76
CA ALA A 312 23.71 9.86 18.84
C ALA A 312 23.29 8.43 18.49
N PHE A 313 22.40 8.24 17.51
CA PHE A 313 21.78 6.94 17.21
C PHE A 313 22.63 6.10 16.25
N ASP A 314 23.02 4.89 16.68
CA ASP A 314 23.76 3.90 15.87
C ASP A 314 22.83 3.11 14.95
N ARG A 315 22.61 3.66 13.74
CA ARG A 315 21.79 3.01 12.70
C ARG A 315 22.36 1.68 12.23
N THR A 316 23.67 1.47 12.30
CA THR A 316 24.32 0.22 11.88
C THR A 316 23.92 -0.92 12.82
N THR A 317 24.01 -0.68 14.13
CA THR A 317 23.56 -1.64 15.14
C THR A 317 22.06 -1.88 15.05
N TYR A 318 21.26 -0.84 14.82
CA TYR A 318 19.82 -0.95 14.62
C TYR A 318 19.47 -1.84 13.41
N MET A 319 20.08 -1.59 12.25
CA MET A 319 19.88 -2.39 11.05
C MET A 319 20.19 -3.87 11.28
N LYS A 320 21.29 -4.16 11.96
CA LYS A 320 21.67 -5.54 12.29
C LYS A 320 20.68 -6.21 13.26
N THR A 321 20.28 -5.52 14.32
CA THR A 321 19.51 -6.12 15.43
C THR A 321 18.02 -6.23 15.11
N VAL A 322 17.46 -5.26 14.37
CA VAL A 322 16.02 -5.19 14.12
C VAL A 322 15.65 -5.74 12.74
N PHE A 323 16.54 -5.56 11.75
CA PHE A 323 16.27 -5.91 10.34
C PHE A 323 17.16 -7.02 9.79
N ASP A 324 18.04 -7.66 10.58
CA ASP A 324 19.01 -8.65 10.11
C ASP A 324 19.79 -8.19 8.87
N ASN A 325 20.12 -6.88 8.81
CA ASN A 325 20.70 -6.17 7.68
C ASN A 325 19.87 -6.26 6.37
N THR A 326 18.59 -6.54 6.45
CA THR A 326 17.68 -6.43 5.30
C THR A 326 17.16 -4.99 5.16
N GLY A 327 16.85 -4.57 3.92
CA GLY A 327 16.47 -3.19 3.64
C GLY A 327 17.67 -2.27 3.43
N THR A 328 17.41 -0.98 3.32
CA THR A 328 18.41 0.07 3.07
C THR A 328 18.32 1.13 4.17
N PRO A 329 19.44 1.58 4.77
CA PRO A 329 19.42 2.68 5.74
C PRO A 329 18.74 3.92 5.14
N ALA A 330 17.78 4.48 5.88
CA ALA A 330 17.03 5.64 5.42
C ALA A 330 17.78 6.94 5.69
N VAL A 331 17.58 7.92 4.80
CA VAL A 331 18.13 9.29 4.91
C VAL A 331 17.00 10.31 4.77
N ASN A 332 16.18 10.17 3.73
CA ASN A 332 15.10 11.09 3.37
C ASN A 332 13.73 10.56 3.83
N PRO A 333 12.67 11.37 3.74
CA PRO A 333 11.32 10.96 4.15
C PRO A 333 10.75 9.77 3.36
N TYR A 334 11.17 9.56 2.13
CA TYR A 334 10.72 8.49 1.24
C TYR A 334 11.89 7.78 0.55
N PRO A 335 11.70 6.56 0.02
CA PRO A 335 12.79 5.73 -0.47
C PRO A 335 13.34 6.16 -1.84
N PRO A 336 14.56 5.69 -2.22
CA PRO A 336 15.26 6.09 -3.46
C PRO A 336 14.58 5.68 -4.76
N ASN A 337 13.57 4.82 -4.74
CA ASN A 337 12.74 4.47 -5.89
C ASN A 337 11.68 5.55 -6.22
N THR A 338 11.56 6.59 -5.38
CA THR A 338 10.72 7.77 -5.65
C THR A 338 11.43 8.72 -6.62
N TRP A 339 10.71 9.21 -7.63
CA TRP A 339 11.30 10.00 -8.72
C TRP A 339 11.91 11.35 -8.29
N SER A 340 11.49 11.93 -7.15
CA SER A 340 12.01 13.19 -6.60
C SER A 340 13.00 13.01 -5.45
N TYR A 341 13.52 11.79 -5.22
CA TYR A 341 14.47 11.52 -4.13
C TYR A 341 15.76 12.33 -4.29
N ASP A 342 16.12 13.13 -3.28
CA ASP A 342 17.38 13.89 -3.28
C ASP A 342 18.55 13.01 -2.82
N ARG A 343 19.44 12.65 -3.74
CA ARG A 343 20.64 11.84 -3.47
C ARG A 343 21.80 12.65 -2.86
N ASN A 344 21.67 13.98 -2.79
CA ASN A 344 22.72 14.86 -2.27
C ASN A 344 22.61 15.05 -0.75
N ILE A 345 21.49 14.67 -0.13
CA ILE A 345 21.33 14.73 1.32
C ILE A 345 22.11 13.56 1.94
N ALA A 346 23.10 13.91 2.78
CA ALA A 346 23.90 12.93 3.52
C ALA A 346 23.21 12.55 4.84
N ALA A 347 23.33 11.28 5.24
CA ALA A 347 22.87 10.85 6.56
C ALA A 347 23.65 11.55 7.69
N TYR A 348 22.99 11.78 8.83
CA TYR A 348 23.68 12.23 10.03
C TYR A 348 24.77 11.23 10.43
N LYS A 349 25.99 11.72 10.58
CA LYS A 349 27.12 10.88 11.00
C LYS A 349 26.97 10.48 12.48
N TYR A 350 27.04 9.19 12.76
CA TYR A 350 27.03 8.68 14.12
C TYR A 350 28.28 9.16 14.86
N SER A 351 28.09 9.90 15.97
CA SER A 351 29.12 10.36 16.87
C SER A 351 28.52 10.79 18.20
N SER A 352 28.60 9.95 19.22
CA SER A 352 28.12 10.30 20.57
C SER A 352 28.88 11.49 21.16
N ALA A 353 30.16 11.67 20.83
CA ALA A 353 30.97 12.80 21.32
C ALA A 353 30.47 14.14 20.72
N ASP A 354 30.28 14.21 19.40
CA ASP A 354 29.77 15.41 18.73
C ASP A 354 28.33 15.69 19.11
N ALA A 355 27.50 14.63 19.24
CA ALA A 355 26.10 14.73 19.72
C ALA A 355 26.02 15.35 21.11
N LYS A 356 26.89 14.90 22.04
CA LYS A 356 26.94 15.44 23.41
C LYS A 356 27.39 16.92 23.42
N LYS A 357 28.37 17.27 22.58
CA LYS A 357 28.80 18.67 22.42
C LYS A 357 27.65 19.53 21.88
N LEU A 358 27.03 19.10 20.81
CA LEU A 358 25.90 19.84 20.21
C LEU A 358 24.72 20.01 21.19
N LEU A 359 24.48 18.99 22.04
CA LEU A 359 23.44 19.04 23.06
C LEU A 359 23.81 20.08 24.16
N ALA A 360 25.08 20.15 24.57
CA ALA A 360 25.57 21.15 25.48
C ALA A 360 25.48 22.59 24.91
N ASP A 361 25.85 22.76 23.63
CA ASP A 361 25.70 24.02 22.89
C ASP A 361 24.22 24.45 22.71
N ALA A 362 23.30 23.49 22.79
CA ALA A 362 21.86 23.72 22.78
C ALA A 362 21.29 24.08 24.17
N GLY A 363 22.12 24.12 25.22
CA GLY A 363 21.73 24.46 26.60
C GLY A 363 21.44 23.26 27.52
N PHE A 364 21.78 22.03 27.09
CA PHE A 364 21.50 20.78 27.83
C PHE A 364 22.79 19.97 28.10
N PRO A 365 23.79 20.53 28.79
CA PRO A 365 25.06 19.85 29.03
C PRO A 365 24.94 18.56 29.87
N ASN A 366 23.88 18.47 30.68
CA ASN A 366 23.58 17.30 31.52
C ASN A 366 22.48 16.40 30.94
N GLY A 367 22.04 16.65 29.69
CA GLY A 367 20.94 15.95 29.08
C GLY A 367 19.57 16.40 29.61
N PHE A 368 18.55 15.57 29.42
CA PHE A 368 17.15 15.79 29.82
C PHE A 368 16.39 14.47 29.88
N ASP A 369 15.21 14.51 30.49
CA ASP A 369 14.30 13.38 30.55
C ASP A 369 13.31 13.43 29.38
N THR A 370 12.96 12.26 28.80
CA THR A 370 12.05 12.15 27.65
C THR A 370 11.41 10.76 27.57
N THR A 371 10.49 10.55 26.62
CA THR A 371 9.84 9.26 26.37
C THR A 371 10.01 8.78 24.94
N ILE A 372 10.15 7.45 24.77
CA ILE A 372 10.15 6.77 23.46
C ILE A 372 8.92 5.88 23.43
N TRP A 373 8.01 6.17 22.50
CA TRP A 373 6.78 5.42 22.34
C TRP A 373 6.92 4.38 21.24
N VAL A 374 6.42 3.17 21.50
CA VAL A 374 6.51 2.04 20.59
C VAL A 374 5.33 1.10 20.76
N ARG A 375 4.92 0.44 19.68
CA ARG A 375 3.87 -0.60 19.70
C ARG A 375 4.43 -1.93 20.25
N PRO A 376 3.58 -2.82 20.81
CA PRO A 376 4.05 -4.12 21.32
C PRO A 376 4.44 -5.09 20.20
N ASN A 377 3.70 -5.10 19.09
CA ASN A 377 3.84 -6.11 18.04
C ASN A 377 4.69 -5.59 16.86
N GLY A 378 5.49 -6.48 16.26
CA GLY A 378 6.29 -6.20 15.09
C GLY A 378 5.45 -5.94 13.82
N SER A 379 6.06 -5.28 12.85
CA SER A 379 5.53 -5.04 11.51
C SER A 379 6.67 -5.02 10.50
N VAL A 380 6.37 -4.98 9.20
CA VAL A 380 7.39 -4.81 8.16
C VAL A 380 8.21 -3.52 8.35
N LEU A 381 7.59 -2.47 8.92
CA LEU A 381 8.24 -1.18 9.20
C LEU A 381 9.05 -1.17 10.50
N ASN A 382 8.84 -2.12 11.39
CA ASN A 382 9.64 -2.33 12.60
C ASN A 382 9.42 -3.76 13.10
N PRO A 383 10.22 -4.74 12.66
CA PRO A 383 10.05 -6.15 13.02
C PRO A 383 10.20 -6.44 14.51
N ASN A 384 11.01 -5.67 15.22
CA ASN A 384 11.22 -5.81 16.66
C ASN A 384 11.17 -4.44 17.35
N PRO A 385 9.95 -3.92 17.62
CA PRO A 385 9.78 -2.55 18.13
C PRO A 385 10.48 -2.31 19.47
N LYS A 386 10.41 -3.27 20.39
CA LYS A 386 11.00 -3.16 21.72
C LYS A 386 12.52 -3.07 21.63
N ALA A 387 13.16 -3.96 20.90
CA ALA A 387 14.62 -3.93 20.72
C ALA A 387 15.08 -2.61 20.06
N GLY A 388 14.35 -2.11 19.06
CA GLY A 388 14.65 -0.82 18.44
C GLY A 388 14.58 0.36 19.42
N ALA A 389 13.57 0.38 20.28
CA ALA A 389 13.44 1.42 21.30
C ALA A 389 14.52 1.34 22.38
N GLU A 390 14.87 0.14 22.83
CA GLU A 390 15.95 -0.09 23.81
C GLU A 390 17.34 0.31 23.26
N LEU A 391 17.61 0.07 21.97
CA LEU A 391 18.84 0.57 21.32
C LEU A 391 18.89 2.10 21.31
N LEU A 392 17.80 2.76 20.92
CA LEU A 392 17.73 4.22 20.95
C LEU A 392 17.90 4.76 22.38
N GLN A 393 17.26 4.15 23.37
CA GLN A 393 17.39 4.50 24.78
C GLN A 393 18.84 4.42 25.26
N ALA A 394 19.52 3.31 24.93
CA ALA A 394 20.93 3.09 25.30
C ALA A 394 21.88 4.11 24.65
N ASP A 395 21.64 4.46 23.39
CA ASP A 395 22.44 5.46 22.68
C ASP A 395 22.22 6.88 23.24
N LEU A 396 20.98 7.24 23.55
CA LEU A 396 20.65 8.52 24.16
C LEU A 396 21.27 8.67 25.57
N ALA A 397 21.36 7.60 26.33
CA ALA A 397 22.02 7.60 27.65
C ALA A 397 23.49 7.99 27.56
N LYS A 398 24.21 7.66 26.46
CA LYS A 398 25.61 8.04 26.23
C LYS A 398 25.82 9.56 26.15
N ILE A 399 24.79 10.30 25.79
CA ILE A 399 24.79 11.77 25.71
C ILE A 399 24.04 12.45 26.88
N GLY A 400 23.71 11.69 27.92
CA GLY A 400 23.04 12.19 29.12
C GLY A 400 21.49 12.29 29.04
N VAL A 401 20.88 11.90 27.92
CA VAL A 401 19.42 11.90 27.76
C VAL A 401 18.82 10.63 28.38
N LYS A 402 17.92 10.81 29.34
CA LYS A 402 17.24 9.74 30.06
C LYS A 402 15.87 9.49 29.41
N ALA A 403 15.81 8.52 28.51
CA ALA A 403 14.61 8.16 27.79
C ALA A 403 13.89 6.99 28.49
N GLN A 404 12.58 7.13 28.72
CA GLN A 404 11.71 6.05 29.17
C GLN A 404 11.01 5.41 27.97
N VAL A 405 11.18 4.10 27.77
CA VAL A 405 10.43 3.37 26.73
C VAL A 405 9.00 3.08 27.23
N LYS A 406 8.02 3.51 26.45
CA LYS A 406 6.59 3.23 26.66
C LYS A 406 6.09 2.31 25.56
N VAL A 407 5.69 1.10 25.93
CA VAL A 407 5.05 0.15 25.03
C VAL A 407 3.54 0.34 25.16
N ILE A 408 2.89 0.81 24.07
CA ILE A 408 1.48 1.20 24.07
C ILE A 408 0.76 0.41 22.99
N GLU A 409 -0.44 -0.09 23.28
CA GLU A 409 -1.27 -0.79 22.32
C GLU A 409 -1.56 0.11 21.10
N TRP A 410 -1.63 -0.50 19.90
CA TRP A 410 -1.62 0.26 18.64
C TRP A 410 -2.75 1.29 18.52
N GLY A 411 -3.97 0.92 18.86
CA GLY A 411 -5.12 1.84 18.78
C GLY A 411 -4.98 3.05 19.71
N GLU A 412 -4.55 2.81 20.94
CA GLU A 412 -4.31 3.85 21.93
C GLU A 412 -3.09 4.71 21.56
N LEU A 413 -1.99 4.08 21.09
CA LEU A 413 -0.81 4.78 20.62
C LEU A 413 -1.16 5.78 19.51
N ILE A 414 -1.91 5.37 18.50
CA ILE A 414 -2.31 6.26 17.40
C ILE A 414 -3.24 7.38 17.88
N LYS A 415 -4.20 7.07 18.75
CA LYS A 415 -5.13 8.05 19.31
C LYS A 415 -4.39 9.15 20.09
N GLU A 416 -3.51 8.78 21.00
CA GLU A 416 -2.73 9.72 21.81
C GLU A 416 -1.67 10.47 20.99
N ALA A 417 -1.01 9.77 20.03
CA ALA A 417 -0.04 10.39 19.15
C ALA A 417 -0.66 11.46 18.24
N LYS A 418 -1.89 11.24 17.74
CA LYS A 418 -2.64 12.24 16.98
C LYS A 418 -2.92 13.50 17.80
N GLN A 419 -3.02 13.37 19.12
CA GLN A 419 -3.17 14.50 20.06
C GLN A 419 -1.83 15.15 20.43
N GLY A 420 -0.68 14.60 19.96
CA GLY A 420 0.65 15.12 20.24
C GLY A 420 1.16 14.83 21.67
N GLN A 421 0.70 13.75 22.29
CA GLN A 421 1.10 13.40 23.66
C GLN A 421 2.51 12.82 23.75
N HIS A 422 3.02 12.21 22.65
CA HIS A 422 4.37 11.63 22.58
C HIS A 422 5.45 12.69 22.53
N ASP A 423 6.67 12.30 22.96
CA ASP A 423 7.92 13.03 22.68
C ASP A 423 8.59 12.45 21.44
N MET A 424 9.01 11.20 21.50
CA MET A 424 9.59 10.43 20.38
C MET A 424 8.70 9.22 20.08
N LEU A 425 8.40 8.97 18.80
CA LEU A 425 7.47 7.94 18.37
C LEU A 425 8.07 7.09 17.25
N PHE A 426 8.27 5.79 17.49
CA PHE A 426 8.56 4.83 16.43
C PHE A 426 7.35 4.66 15.53
N MET A 427 7.52 4.99 14.26
CA MET A 427 6.46 4.97 13.26
C MET A 427 7.04 4.57 11.89
N GLY A 428 6.18 4.49 10.91
CA GLY A 428 6.54 4.33 9.51
C GLY A 428 5.38 4.71 8.62
N TRP A 429 5.67 4.80 7.35
CA TRP A 429 4.69 5.09 6.32
C TRP A 429 4.89 4.15 5.13
N ALA A 430 3.79 3.62 4.63
CA ALA A 430 3.74 2.91 3.37
C ALA A 430 3.05 3.82 2.35
N GLY A 431 3.73 4.11 1.26
CA GLY A 431 3.13 4.87 0.17
C GLY A 431 2.28 3.98 -0.73
N ASP A 432 1.23 4.53 -1.29
CA ASP A 432 0.17 3.76 -1.95
C ASP A 432 0.13 3.96 -3.48
N ASN A 433 0.75 5.01 -4.03
CA ASN A 433 0.56 5.40 -5.43
C ASN A 433 1.81 5.87 -6.18
N GLY A 434 2.99 5.77 -5.58
CA GLY A 434 4.27 6.16 -6.20
C GLY A 434 4.52 7.66 -6.31
N ASP A 435 3.59 8.53 -5.91
CA ASP A 435 3.78 9.97 -5.91
C ASP A 435 4.43 10.44 -4.59
N PRO A 436 5.44 11.33 -4.63
CA PRO A 436 6.07 11.90 -3.42
C PRO A 436 5.09 12.60 -2.49
N ASP A 437 4.01 13.17 -3.01
CA ASP A 437 3.00 13.84 -2.19
C ASP A 437 2.30 12.88 -1.21
N ASN A 438 2.29 11.60 -1.51
CA ASN A 438 1.77 10.58 -0.59
C ASN A 438 2.54 10.51 0.74
N TYR A 439 3.75 11.07 0.79
CA TYR A 439 4.53 11.30 2.01
C TYR A 439 4.45 12.75 2.48
N MET A 440 4.56 13.70 1.55
CA MET A 440 4.74 15.11 1.88
C MET A 440 3.50 15.73 2.52
N SER A 441 2.35 15.65 1.87
CA SER A 441 1.11 16.24 2.38
C SER A 441 0.65 15.65 3.71
N PRO A 442 0.53 14.31 3.89
CA PRO A 442 0.01 13.73 5.14
C PRO A 442 0.98 13.81 6.31
N LEU A 443 2.31 13.84 6.07
CA LEU A 443 3.29 13.69 7.12
C LEU A 443 3.99 15.00 7.52
N PHE A 444 3.94 16.04 6.66
CA PHE A 444 4.71 17.26 6.89
C PHE A 444 3.94 18.56 6.69
N SER A 445 2.72 18.55 6.12
CA SER A 445 1.96 19.78 5.97
C SER A 445 1.46 20.31 7.31
N CYS A 446 1.23 21.63 7.39
CA CYS A 446 0.59 22.27 8.54
C CYS A 446 -0.83 21.74 8.78
N ASN A 447 -1.57 21.41 7.73
CA ASN A 447 -2.88 20.81 7.84
C ASN A 447 -2.83 19.42 8.51
N ALA A 448 -1.78 18.64 8.22
CA ALA A 448 -1.56 17.33 8.81
C ALA A 448 -1.26 17.37 10.32
N VAL A 449 -0.76 18.50 10.84
CA VAL A 449 -0.66 18.72 12.30
C VAL A 449 -2.06 18.75 12.93
N LYS A 450 -3.04 19.37 12.25
CA LYS A 450 -4.43 19.46 12.74
C LYS A 450 -5.14 18.10 12.66
N SER A 451 -4.93 17.33 11.60
CA SER A 451 -5.46 15.96 11.47
C SER A 451 -4.74 14.95 12.36
N GLY A 452 -3.56 15.31 12.90
CA GLY A 452 -2.77 14.50 13.81
C GLY A 452 -1.88 13.46 13.14
N ILE A 453 -1.72 13.42 11.81
CA ILE A 453 -0.87 12.45 11.08
C ILE A 453 0.58 12.95 10.95
N ASN A 454 0.82 14.26 10.99
CA ASN A 454 2.15 14.83 11.12
C ASN A 454 2.67 14.61 12.56
N PHE A 455 3.25 13.45 12.82
CA PHE A 455 3.73 13.08 14.16
C PHE A 455 4.96 13.88 14.63
N ALA A 456 5.69 14.54 13.72
CA ALA A 456 6.71 15.52 14.12
C ALA A 456 6.08 16.82 14.64
N ARG A 457 4.79 17.05 14.41
CA ARG A 457 4.03 18.22 14.82
C ARG A 457 4.63 19.55 14.35
N TYR A 458 5.44 19.49 13.28
CA TYR A 458 6.13 20.63 12.70
C TYR A 458 5.24 21.34 11.68
N CYS A 459 5.13 22.66 11.82
CA CYS A 459 4.40 23.52 10.89
C CYS A 459 5.28 24.73 10.55
N ASP A 460 5.73 24.81 9.31
CA ASP A 460 6.54 25.91 8.77
C ASP A 460 5.95 26.31 7.41
N SER A 461 5.67 27.61 7.24
CA SER A 461 5.00 28.12 6.05
C SER A 461 5.81 27.93 4.76
N ARG A 462 7.14 27.87 4.85
CA ARG A 462 8.03 27.60 3.68
C ARG A 462 7.90 26.14 3.25
N LEU A 463 7.92 25.20 4.21
CA LEU A 463 7.72 23.79 3.93
C LEU A 463 6.31 23.54 3.38
N ASP A 464 5.30 24.13 3.99
CA ASP A 464 3.91 24.00 3.56
C ASP A 464 3.69 24.53 2.13
N LYS A 465 4.34 25.67 1.81
CA LYS A 465 4.34 26.24 0.45
C LYS A 465 4.99 25.29 -0.55
N LEU A 466 6.16 24.73 -0.25
CA LEU A 466 6.84 23.76 -1.14
C LEU A 466 5.99 22.52 -1.40
N ILE A 467 5.31 22.01 -0.38
CA ILE A 467 4.37 20.89 -0.52
C ILE A 467 3.19 21.28 -1.43
N ALA A 468 2.61 22.46 -1.23
CA ALA A 468 1.53 22.98 -2.07
C ALA A 468 1.98 23.19 -3.51
N ASP A 469 3.14 23.82 -3.74
CA ASP A 469 3.74 24.02 -5.07
C ASP A 469 3.96 22.68 -5.78
N GLY A 470 4.44 21.64 -5.04
CA GLY A 470 4.69 20.31 -5.58
C GLY A 470 3.45 19.58 -6.08
N LYS A 471 2.27 19.92 -5.62
CA LYS A 471 1.01 19.30 -6.08
C LYS A 471 0.15 20.19 -6.98
N SER A 472 0.45 21.50 -7.09
CA SER A 472 -0.36 22.45 -7.86
C SER A 472 -0.09 22.43 -9.37
N THR A 473 0.97 21.77 -9.83
CA THR A 473 1.38 21.72 -11.25
C THR A 473 1.64 20.30 -11.71
N ALA A 474 1.37 20.02 -12.99
CA ALA A 474 1.73 18.75 -13.63
C ALA A 474 3.19 18.72 -14.14
N ASP A 475 3.92 19.85 -14.12
CA ASP A 475 5.31 19.92 -14.54
C ASP A 475 6.22 19.17 -13.57
N VAL A 476 6.73 18.02 -14.00
CA VAL A 476 7.58 17.12 -13.20
C VAL A 476 8.86 17.81 -12.72
N ALA A 477 9.44 18.72 -13.49
CA ALA A 477 10.67 19.41 -13.10
C ALA A 477 10.40 20.41 -11.95
N GLN A 478 9.31 21.17 -12.03
CA GLN A 478 8.89 22.07 -10.95
C GLN A 478 8.51 21.29 -9.70
N ARG A 479 7.75 20.20 -9.83
CA ARG A 479 7.42 19.31 -8.71
C ARG A 479 8.67 18.72 -8.06
N THR A 480 9.63 18.24 -8.88
CA THR A 480 10.90 17.68 -8.39
C THR A 480 11.64 18.72 -7.57
N LYS A 481 11.77 19.94 -8.09
CA LYS A 481 12.45 21.04 -7.37
C LYS A 481 11.79 21.32 -6.01
N ALA A 482 10.48 21.44 -5.99
CA ALA A 482 9.72 21.72 -4.76
C ALA A 482 9.93 20.61 -3.71
N TYR A 483 9.83 19.33 -4.11
CA TYR A 483 10.02 18.23 -3.17
C TYR A 483 11.48 18.01 -2.75
N VAL A 484 12.45 18.30 -3.60
CA VAL A 484 13.87 18.31 -3.23
C VAL A 484 14.15 19.39 -2.17
N ASP A 485 13.64 20.60 -2.36
CA ASP A 485 13.81 21.69 -1.40
C ASP A 485 13.05 21.40 -0.08
N ALA A 486 11.89 20.74 -0.13
CA ALA A 486 11.17 20.28 1.05
C ALA A 486 11.98 19.23 1.84
N GLN A 487 12.59 18.25 1.17
CA GLN A 487 13.45 17.24 1.82
C GLN A 487 14.61 17.87 2.59
N LYS A 488 15.24 18.93 2.05
CA LYS A 488 16.30 19.65 2.75
C LYS A 488 15.81 20.28 4.05
N ILE A 489 14.64 20.94 4.04
CA ILE A 489 14.08 21.51 5.27
C ILE A 489 13.79 20.40 6.28
N ILE A 490 13.19 19.28 5.88
CA ILE A 490 12.86 18.15 6.76
C ILE A 490 14.14 17.59 7.40
N HIS A 491 15.19 17.42 6.61
CA HIS A 491 16.50 16.94 7.07
C HIS A 491 17.15 17.97 8.01
N ASP A 492 17.32 19.22 7.61
CA ASP A 492 18.05 20.23 8.38
C ASP A 492 17.35 20.56 9.71
N GLN A 493 16.02 20.46 9.75
CA GLN A 493 15.22 20.57 10.95
C GLN A 493 15.22 19.27 11.80
N ALA A 494 15.82 18.18 11.31
CA ALA A 494 15.87 16.88 11.97
C ALA A 494 14.50 16.44 12.53
N LEU A 495 13.46 16.49 11.68
CA LEU A 495 12.08 16.21 12.11
C LEU A 495 11.87 14.75 12.48
N TRP A 496 12.66 13.86 11.88
CA TRP A 496 12.70 12.43 12.13
C TRP A 496 14.12 11.95 12.44
N ILE A 497 14.21 10.77 13.05
CA ILE A 497 15.37 9.89 12.90
C ILE A 497 14.99 8.92 11.78
N PRO A 498 15.48 9.07 10.54
CA PRO A 498 15.26 8.09 9.49
C PRO A 498 15.90 6.76 9.87
N LEU A 499 15.18 5.64 9.76
CA LEU A 499 15.66 4.32 10.18
C LEU A 499 16.02 3.44 8.98
N VAL A 500 15.00 3.03 8.21
CA VAL A 500 15.18 2.07 7.13
C VAL A 500 14.12 2.24 6.05
N TYR A 501 14.50 1.96 4.81
CA TYR A 501 13.60 1.62 3.71
C TYR A 501 13.53 0.10 3.65
N PRO A 502 12.41 -0.52 4.06
CA PRO A 502 12.28 -1.98 4.06
C PRO A 502 12.37 -2.58 2.66
N THR A 503 12.70 -3.84 2.60
CA THR A 503 12.53 -4.65 1.39
C THR A 503 11.20 -5.40 1.48
N ALA A 504 10.32 -5.21 0.51
CA ALA A 504 9.17 -6.07 0.34
C ALA A 504 9.65 -7.44 -0.14
N ALA A 505 9.15 -8.51 0.46
CA ALA A 505 9.54 -9.87 0.11
C ALA A 505 8.37 -10.83 0.11
N ALA A 506 8.43 -11.83 -0.76
CA ALA A 506 7.57 -12.99 -0.76
C ALA A 506 8.37 -14.24 -1.11
N LEU A 507 7.99 -15.38 -0.55
CA LEU A 507 8.54 -16.67 -0.92
C LEU A 507 7.65 -17.32 -1.97
N THR A 508 8.25 -17.94 -2.99
CA THR A 508 7.53 -18.71 -4.00
C THR A 508 8.17 -20.08 -4.16
N ARG A 509 7.37 -21.09 -4.50
CA ARG A 509 7.90 -22.39 -4.93
C ARG A 509 8.65 -22.24 -6.25
N ALA A 510 9.68 -23.08 -6.49
CA ALA A 510 10.50 -23.03 -7.71
C ALA A 510 9.69 -23.20 -9.00
N ASN A 511 8.57 -23.94 -8.94
CA ASN A 511 7.66 -24.18 -10.08
C ASN A 511 6.64 -23.05 -10.32
N VAL A 512 6.68 -21.96 -9.53
CA VAL A 512 5.86 -20.75 -9.77
C VAL A 512 6.60 -19.83 -10.72
N GLY A 513 5.93 -19.44 -11.79
CA GLY A 513 6.40 -18.44 -12.75
C GLY A 513 5.53 -17.19 -12.75
N GLY A 514 6.08 -16.04 -13.16
CA GLY A 514 5.35 -14.81 -13.41
C GLY A 514 4.90 -14.04 -12.15
N TYR A 515 5.31 -14.42 -10.94
CA TYR A 515 5.07 -13.64 -9.73
C TYR A 515 6.23 -12.71 -9.42
N SER A 516 5.91 -11.47 -9.10
CA SER A 516 6.84 -10.48 -8.54
C SER A 516 6.17 -9.76 -7.39
N VAL A 517 6.93 -9.50 -6.32
CA VAL A 517 6.42 -8.69 -5.20
C VAL A 517 6.38 -7.23 -5.60
N SER A 518 5.27 -6.57 -5.26
CA SER A 518 5.09 -5.13 -5.48
C SER A 518 5.85 -4.31 -4.45
N PRO A 519 6.49 -3.20 -4.83
CA PRO A 519 7.03 -2.21 -3.90
C PRO A 519 5.99 -1.67 -2.91
N PHE A 520 4.72 -1.67 -3.28
CA PHE A 520 3.60 -1.22 -2.44
C PHE A 520 3.04 -2.33 -1.54
N GLY A 521 3.60 -3.56 -1.63
CA GLY A 521 3.03 -4.73 -0.94
C GLY A 521 1.75 -5.28 -1.58
N ARG A 522 1.33 -4.73 -2.72
CA ARG A 522 0.17 -5.20 -3.49
C ARG A 522 0.44 -6.53 -4.17
N VAL A 523 -0.61 -7.23 -4.57
CA VAL A 523 -0.51 -8.51 -5.24
C VAL A 523 -1.03 -8.42 -6.68
N ASN A 524 -0.40 -9.15 -7.59
CA ASN A 524 -0.89 -9.34 -8.95
C ASN A 524 -0.66 -10.79 -9.38
N PHE A 525 -1.74 -11.51 -9.64
CA PHE A 525 -1.69 -12.91 -10.04
C PHE A 525 -2.04 -13.15 -11.52
N GLY A 526 -2.30 -12.10 -12.29
CA GLY A 526 -2.70 -12.23 -13.71
C GLY A 526 -1.68 -12.95 -14.60
N ALA A 527 -0.38 -12.76 -14.32
CA ALA A 527 0.70 -13.42 -15.07
C ALA A 527 1.19 -14.72 -14.42
N VAL A 528 0.71 -15.06 -13.22
CA VAL A 528 1.22 -16.18 -12.43
C VAL A 528 0.80 -17.52 -13.04
N SER A 529 1.75 -18.44 -13.12
CA SER A 529 1.53 -19.82 -13.55
C SER A 529 2.16 -20.81 -12.58
N VAL A 530 1.54 -21.98 -12.43
CA VAL A 530 2.08 -23.12 -11.66
C VAL A 530 2.41 -24.24 -12.64
N GLN A 531 3.68 -24.64 -12.71
CA GLN A 531 4.17 -25.73 -13.57
C GLN A 531 4.01 -27.09 -12.92
#